data_8c3a88f2d86f5450ecf2b7bef277ff64
#
_entry.id   8c3a88f2d86f5450ecf2b7bef277ff64
#
_cell.length_a   1.000
_cell.length_b   1.000
_cell.length_c   1.000
_cell.angle_alpha   90.00
_cell.angle_beta   90.00
_cell.angle_gamma   90.00
#
_symmetry.space_group_name_H-M   'P 1'
#
loop_
_entity.id
_entity.type
_entity.pdbx_description
1 polymer ?
#
loop_
_entity_poly.entity_id
_entity_poly.type
_entity_poly.pdbx_seq_one_letter_code
_entity_poly.pdbx_strand_id
1 'polypeptide(L)'
;AIKKKTRGFANTRAAREGEVALQPGTKRYQKVKRPFSSGRIITRRRGDWTYGRFEARMKLPTGQGLWPAFWMLPSDYEYGGWAASGEIDIMEAINLGMSCADCPGGREDKVYGTLHYGGPWPNNEHQGGNMHLPAPADGFHTYTVEWSAGRMDWYVDGIHYSTLTQDQWFTKNTKGTPGPGAPFDQPFYIIFNLAVGGLWPERENDVGFFATDFPKDMVVDWVRVYKCAQDPETGQACQKN
;
A
#
# COMPACT_ATOMS: atom_id res chain seq x y z
N ALA A 1 -14.92 2.50 18.76
CA ALA A 1 -13.91 3.50 18.37
C ALA A 1 -12.70 3.37 19.28
N ILE A 2 -11.60 2.77 18.80
CA ILE A 2 -10.35 2.68 19.57
C ILE A 2 -9.44 3.79 19.07
N LYS A 3 -9.42 4.90 19.82
CA LYS A 3 -8.40 5.94 19.64
C LYS A 3 -7.09 5.46 20.26
N LYS A 4 -6.23 4.77 19.54
CA LYS A 4 -4.82 4.62 19.90
C LYS A 4 -4.02 5.67 19.14
N LYS A 5 -3.37 6.59 19.87
CA LYS A 5 -2.32 7.45 19.33
C LYS A 5 -1.16 6.58 18.87
N THR A 6 -1.13 6.21 17.61
CA THR A 6 0.06 5.64 16.98
C THR A 6 0.96 6.79 16.53
N ARG A 7 2.24 6.76 16.92
CA ARG A 7 3.24 7.66 16.35
C ARG A 7 3.37 7.32 14.87
N GLY A 8 2.72 8.10 14.01
CA GLY A 8 2.79 7.92 12.57
C GLY A 8 4.19 8.20 12.07
N PHE A 9 4.73 7.28 11.31
CA PHE A 9 5.86 7.56 10.42
C PHE A 9 5.29 8.20 9.16
N ALA A 10 5.13 9.52 9.19
CA ALA A 10 4.92 10.27 7.96
C ALA A 10 6.29 10.40 7.28
N ASN A 11 6.61 9.51 6.36
CA ASN A 11 7.74 9.66 5.44
C ASN A 11 7.32 10.58 4.28
N THR A 12 6.78 11.74 4.60
CA THR A 12 6.26 12.65 3.61
C THR A 12 7.07 13.93 3.57
N ARG A 13 7.39 14.41 2.39
CA ARG A 13 8.12 15.68 2.18
C ARG A 13 7.28 16.88 2.64
N ALA A 14 5.96 16.80 2.58
CA ALA A 14 5.04 17.83 3.11
C ALA A 14 5.15 18.00 4.64
N ALA A 15 5.58 16.96 5.36
CA ALA A 15 5.95 17.10 6.76
C ALA A 15 7.26 17.90 6.97
N ARG A 16 7.87 18.38 5.89
CA ARG A 16 9.18 19.03 5.86
C ARG A 16 9.15 20.47 5.35
N GLU A 17 7.99 21.08 5.22
CA GLU A 17 7.91 22.52 5.00
C GLU A 17 8.61 23.26 6.18
N GLY A 18 9.75 23.85 5.88
CA GLY A 18 10.68 24.44 6.86
C GLY A 18 12.05 23.79 6.91
N GLU A 19 12.30 22.69 6.19
CA GLU A 19 13.65 22.19 5.97
C GLU A 19 14.39 23.13 5.01
N VAL A 20 15.20 24.00 5.58
CA VAL A 20 16.32 24.62 4.84
C VAL A 20 17.22 23.47 4.37
N ALA A 21 17.55 23.44 3.08
CA ALA A 21 18.47 22.47 2.52
C ALA A 21 19.77 22.46 3.35
N LEU A 22 19.97 21.41 4.14
CA LEU A 22 21.16 21.28 4.96
C LEU A 22 22.35 20.96 4.04
N GLN A 23 23.40 21.74 4.18
CA GLN A 23 24.69 21.46 3.56
C GLN A 23 25.17 20.04 3.92
N PRO A 24 25.79 19.31 2.99
CA PRO A 24 26.33 17.98 3.27
C PRO A 24 27.31 18.04 4.46
N GLY A 25 27.03 17.30 5.53
CA GLY A 25 27.91 17.16 6.69
C GLY A 25 27.36 17.67 8.02
N THR A 26 26.24 18.37 8.09
CA THR A 26 25.66 18.85 9.36
C THR A 26 24.55 17.93 9.88
N LYS A 27 24.84 17.12 10.89
CA LYS A 27 23.86 16.34 11.66
C LYS A 27 23.11 17.22 12.67
N ARG A 28 22.38 18.22 12.25
CA ARG A 28 21.45 18.96 13.12
C ARG A 28 20.01 18.61 12.72
N TYR A 29 19.36 17.77 13.53
CA TYR A 29 17.92 17.54 13.44
C TYR A 29 17.21 18.78 14.01
N GLN A 30 16.63 19.61 13.16
CA GLN A 30 15.67 20.61 13.62
C GLN A 30 14.34 19.93 13.96
N LYS A 31 13.76 20.29 15.10
CA LYS A 31 12.40 19.87 15.48
C LYS A 31 11.41 20.59 14.58
N VAL A 32 11.01 19.98 13.46
CA VAL A 32 9.97 20.53 12.58
C VAL A 32 8.61 20.28 13.22
N LYS A 33 7.83 21.33 13.43
CA LYS A 33 6.43 21.22 13.86
C LYS A 33 5.63 20.65 12.68
N ARG A 34 5.20 19.39 12.79
CA ARG A 34 4.38 18.74 11.78
C ARG A 34 2.94 19.21 11.91
N PRO A 35 2.33 19.83 10.89
CA PRO A 35 0.97 20.35 10.97
C PRO A 35 -0.08 19.24 11.01
N PHE A 36 0.26 18.03 10.52
CA PHE A 36 -0.66 16.89 10.42
C PHE A 36 -0.07 15.63 11.04
N SER A 37 -0.97 14.72 11.44
CA SER A 37 -0.62 13.37 11.84
C SER A 37 -1.44 12.37 11.04
N SER A 38 -0.76 11.36 10.48
CA SER A 38 -1.37 10.24 9.76
C SER A 38 -1.81 9.14 10.72
N GLY A 39 -2.91 8.45 10.41
CA GLY A 39 -3.33 7.23 11.10
C GLY A 39 -2.71 5.99 10.45
N ARG A 40 -2.26 5.03 11.26
CA ARG A 40 -1.80 3.71 10.80
C ARG A 40 -2.22 2.63 11.79
N ILE A 41 -2.79 1.53 11.26
CA ILE A 41 -3.23 0.35 12.02
C ILE A 41 -2.54 -0.88 11.42
N ILE A 42 -2.05 -1.79 12.26
CA ILE A 42 -1.33 -2.99 11.82
C ILE A 42 -1.80 -4.23 12.58
N THR A 43 -1.72 -5.40 11.92
CA THR A 43 -2.01 -6.71 12.54
C THR A 43 -0.76 -7.43 13.05
N ARG A 44 0.43 -6.91 12.88
CA ARG A 44 1.69 -7.55 13.25
C ARG A 44 1.65 -8.13 14.67
N ARG A 45 2.06 -9.39 14.84
CA ARG A 45 2.00 -10.18 16.10
C ARG A 45 0.57 -10.47 16.60
N ARG A 46 -0.45 -10.26 15.76
CA ARG A 46 -1.85 -10.58 16.06
C ARG A 46 -2.53 -11.34 14.93
N GLY A 47 -2.00 -11.23 13.72
CA GLY A 47 -2.45 -11.93 12.53
C GLY A 47 -1.47 -11.63 11.41
N ASP A 48 -0.86 -12.69 10.89
CA ASP A 48 0.01 -12.71 9.73
C ASP A 48 -0.27 -14.01 8.95
N TRP A 49 -0.10 -13.97 7.67
CA TRP A 49 -0.51 -15.04 6.76
C TRP A 49 0.47 -15.18 5.61
N THR A 50 0.67 -16.41 5.18
CA THR A 50 1.22 -16.75 3.88
C THR A 50 0.09 -17.31 3.05
N TYR A 51 -0.16 -16.70 1.88
CA TYR A 51 -1.21 -17.02 0.94
C TYR A 51 -2.64 -16.85 1.49
N GLY A 52 -3.57 -16.67 0.58
CA GLY A 52 -4.98 -16.51 0.86
C GLY A 52 -5.63 -15.39 0.04
N ARG A 53 -6.89 -15.16 0.31
CA ARG A 53 -7.65 -14.01 -0.21
C ARG A 53 -7.80 -12.99 0.90
N PHE A 54 -7.32 -11.79 0.64
CA PHE A 54 -7.37 -10.64 1.56
C PHE A 54 -8.30 -9.61 0.96
N GLU A 55 -9.32 -9.22 1.68
CA GLU A 55 -10.26 -8.22 1.22
C GLU A 55 -10.70 -7.28 2.34
N ALA A 56 -10.92 -6.02 1.98
CA ALA A 56 -11.49 -5.02 2.86
C ALA A 56 -12.52 -4.20 2.12
N ARG A 57 -13.66 -3.95 2.75
CA ARG A 57 -14.65 -3.00 2.28
C ARG A 57 -14.39 -1.66 2.91
N MET A 58 -14.06 -0.67 2.08
CA MET A 58 -13.59 0.63 2.55
C MET A 58 -14.20 1.76 1.73
N LYS A 59 -14.36 2.91 2.39
CA LYS A 59 -14.62 4.20 1.77
C LYS A 59 -13.38 5.06 1.93
N LEU A 60 -12.82 5.49 0.81
CA LEU A 60 -11.62 6.28 0.76
C LEU A 60 -11.96 7.78 0.86
N PRO A 61 -11.12 8.59 1.53
CA PRO A 61 -11.29 10.02 1.55
C PRO A 61 -10.91 10.66 0.21
N THR A 62 -11.60 11.72 -0.13
CA THR A 62 -11.24 12.58 -1.26
C THR A 62 -10.45 13.80 -0.79
N GLY A 63 -9.51 14.27 -1.60
CA GLY A 63 -8.75 15.49 -1.32
C GLY A 63 -7.31 15.44 -1.79
N GLN A 64 -6.75 16.63 -2.01
CA GLN A 64 -5.39 16.81 -2.47
C GLN A 64 -4.38 16.42 -1.38
N GLY A 65 -3.35 15.67 -1.78
CA GLY A 65 -2.27 15.25 -0.91
C GLY A 65 -2.64 14.09 0.03
N LEU A 66 -3.80 13.45 -0.15
CA LEU A 66 -4.18 12.24 0.59
C LEU A 66 -3.68 10.99 -0.10
N TRP A 67 -3.20 10.04 0.72
CA TRP A 67 -2.68 8.76 0.27
C TRP A 67 -3.18 7.64 1.19
N PRO A 68 -4.40 7.16 1.01
CA PRO A 68 -4.91 5.97 1.67
C PRO A 68 -4.24 4.71 1.12
N ALA A 69 -3.96 3.75 1.99
CA ALA A 69 -3.39 2.46 1.62
C ALA A 69 -3.91 1.30 2.47
N PHE A 70 -4.11 0.17 1.81
CA PHE A 70 -4.34 -1.16 2.36
C PHE A 70 -3.28 -2.09 1.78
N TRP A 71 -2.34 -2.55 2.60
CA TRP A 71 -1.11 -3.17 2.16
C TRP A 71 -0.54 -4.13 3.19
N MET A 72 0.55 -4.81 2.86
CA MET A 72 1.16 -5.82 3.71
C MET A 72 2.68 -5.74 3.68
N LEU A 73 3.30 -6.01 4.83
CA LEU A 73 4.75 -6.18 4.97
C LEU A 73 5.07 -7.54 5.59
N PRO A 74 6.25 -8.11 5.29
CA PRO A 74 6.69 -9.37 5.87
C PRO A 74 6.85 -9.27 7.39
N SER A 75 6.50 -10.35 8.10
CA SER A 75 6.57 -10.40 9.56
C SER A 75 8.01 -10.36 10.08
N ASP A 76 8.92 -11.10 9.43
CA ASP A 76 10.27 -11.34 9.92
C ASP A 76 11.41 -10.92 8.98
N TYR A 77 11.09 -10.41 7.80
CA TYR A 77 12.09 -9.94 6.81
C TYR A 77 13.15 -11.01 6.49
N GLU A 78 12.70 -12.22 6.12
CA GLU A 78 13.54 -13.40 5.85
C GLU A 78 14.65 -13.14 4.83
N TYR A 79 14.39 -12.30 3.84
CA TYR A 79 15.30 -12.01 2.73
C TYR A 79 16.09 -10.70 2.89
N GLY A 80 16.02 -10.07 4.05
CA GLY A 80 16.72 -8.81 4.34
C GLY A 80 15.78 -7.62 4.45
N GLY A 81 16.31 -6.41 4.34
CA GLY A 81 15.53 -5.17 4.45
C GLY A 81 14.52 -4.98 3.31
N TRP A 82 13.68 -3.96 3.44
CA TRP A 82 12.77 -3.53 2.38
C TRP A 82 13.58 -3.09 1.12
N ALA A 83 13.25 -3.50 -0.11
CA ALA A 83 12.14 -4.38 -0.48
C ALA A 83 12.61 -5.82 -0.82
N ALA A 84 13.82 -6.22 -0.36
CA ALA A 84 14.33 -7.57 -0.60
C ALA A 84 13.40 -8.64 0.03
N SER A 85 12.69 -8.32 1.10
CA SER A 85 11.69 -9.18 1.72
C SER A 85 10.26 -8.92 1.23
N GLY A 86 10.07 -8.05 0.24
CA GLY A 86 8.80 -7.78 -0.40
C GLY A 86 7.90 -6.78 0.33
N GLU A 87 6.91 -6.27 -0.42
CA GLU A 87 5.74 -5.51 0.03
C GLU A 87 4.60 -5.82 -0.94
N ILE A 88 3.39 -5.99 -0.42
CA ILE A 88 2.19 -6.25 -1.21
C ILE A 88 1.20 -5.12 -0.95
N ASP A 89 0.98 -4.27 -1.96
CA ASP A 89 -0.02 -3.23 -1.90
C ASP A 89 -1.32 -3.74 -2.52
N ILE A 90 -2.32 -3.97 -1.67
CA ILE A 90 -3.63 -4.45 -2.09
C ILE A 90 -4.43 -3.31 -2.73
N MET A 91 -4.31 -2.14 -2.14
CA MET A 91 -4.90 -0.91 -2.64
C MET A 91 -4.08 0.30 -2.17
N GLU A 92 -3.69 1.13 -3.10
CA GLU A 92 -3.24 2.49 -2.88
C GLU A 92 -4.05 3.45 -3.74
N ALA A 93 -4.26 4.66 -3.25
CA ALA A 93 -4.83 5.75 -4.04
C ALA A 93 -4.21 7.08 -3.63
N ILE A 94 -4.19 8.03 -4.56
CA ILE A 94 -3.71 9.38 -4.30
C ILE A 94 -4.68 10.41 -4.86
N ASN A 95 -4.83 11.53 -4.17
CA ASN A 95 -5.55 12.70 -4.67
C ASN A 95 -6.98 12.41 -5.16
N LEU A 96 -7.67 11.39 -4.62
CA LEU A 96 -9.00 11.01 -5.09
C LEU A 96 -9.97 12.20 -5.13
N GLY A 97 -10.77 12.28 -6.19
CA GLY A 97 -11.75 13.32 -6.40
C GLY A 97 -11.20 14.66 -6.89
N MET A 98 -9.87 14.78 -7.00
CA MET A 98 -9.24 15.99 -7.51
C MET A 98 -9.35 16.07 -9.05
N SER A 99 -9.21 17.28 -9.58
CA SER A 99 -9.23 17.51 -11.04
C SER A 99 -8.14 16.70 -11.73
N CYS A 100 -8.53 15.95 -12.76
CA CYS A 100 -7.63 15.11 -13.55
C CYS A 100 -8.09 15.16 -15.01
N ALA A 101 -7.30 15.81 -15.86
CA ALA A 101 -7.68 16.00 -17.27
C ALA A 101 -7.74 14.69 -18.06
N ASP A 102 -6.88 13.74 -17.70
CA ASP A 102 -6.73 12.45 -18.39
C ASP A 102 -7.60 11.33 -17.77
N CYS A 103 -8.36 11.64 -16.70
CA CYS A 103 -9.26 10.67 -16.08
C CYS A 103 -10.64 10.68 -16.75
N PRO A 104 -11.30 9.52 -16.93
CA PRO A 104 -12.58 9.40 -17.65
C PRO A 104 -13.69 10.34 -17.15
N GLY A 105 -13.75 10.59 -15.84
CA GLY A 105 -14.73 11.49 -15.23
C GLY A 105 -14.21 12.92 -14.97
N GLY A 106 -13.02 13.26 -15.47
CA GLY A 106 -12.35 14.55 -15.19
C GLY A 106 -11.88 14.70 -13.75
N ARG A 107 -11.88 13.61 -12.99
CA ARG A 107 -11.46 13.55 -11.59
C ARG A 107 -10.61 12.29 -11.32
N GLU A 108 -9.63 12.43 -10.44
CA GLU A 108 -8.82 11.29 -10.00
C GLU A 108 -9.69 10.26 -9.26
N ASP A 109 -9.70 9.05 -9.77
CA ASP A 109 -10.47 7.91 -9.26
C ASP A 109 -9.71 6.59 -9.37
N LYS A 110 -8.39 6.65 -9.65
CA LYS A 110 -7.57 5.44 -9.78
C LYS A 110 -7.20 4.84 -8.45
N VAL A 111 -7.14 3.51 -8.47
CA VAL A 111 -6.51 2.70 -7.43
C VAL A 111 -5.45 1.82 -8.04
N TYR A 112 -4.45 1.49 -7.25
CA TYR A 112 -3.26 0.75 -7.64
C TYR A 112 -3.10 -0.47 -6.76
N GLY A 113 -2.71 -1.59 -7.36
CA GLY A 113 -2.22 -2.78 -6.69
C GLY A 113 -0.78 -3.02 -7.13
N THR A 114 0.14 -3.19 -6.21
CA THR A 114 1.58 -3.16 -6.50
C THR A 114 2.32 -4.22 -5.68
N LEU A 115 3.37 -4.78 -6.24
CA LEU A 115 4.41 -5.49 -5.51
C LEU A 115 5.69 -4.67 -5.52
N HIS A 116 6.34 -4.53 -4.35
CA HIS A 116 7.71 -4.05 -4.25
C HIS A 116 8.63 -5.19 -3.86
N TYR A 117 9.74 -5.35 -4.60
CA TYR A 117 10.62 -6.50 -4.48
C TYR A 117 12.06 -6.19 -4.92
N GLY A 118 12.91 -7.20 -5.05
CA GLY A 118 14.26 -7.13 -5.56
C GLY A 118 15.30 -6.83 -4.49
N GLY A 119 15.90 -5.67 -4.51
CA GLY A 119 16.96 -5.27 -3.59
C GLY A 119 16.48 -4.34 -2.48
N PRO A 120 17.34 -4.09 -1.47
CA PRO A 120 17.10 -3.00 -0.52
C PRO A 120 17.15 -1.65 -1.26
N TRP A 121 16.38 -0.69 -0.74
CA TRP A 121 16.36 0.67 -1.29
C TRP A 121 17.79 1.25 -1.41
N PRO A 122 18.16 1.92 -2.52
CA PRO A 122 17.34 2.34 -3.67
C PRO A 122 17.27 1.33 -4.83
N ASN A 123 17.74 0.10 -4.66
CA ASN A 123 17.83 -0.93 -5.71
C ASN A 123 16.58 -1.85 -5.73
N ASN A 124 15.46 -1.36 -5.19
CA ASN A 124 14.18 -2.05 -5.27
C ASN A 124 13.53 -1.82 -6.63
N GLU A 125 12.72 -2.80 -7.01
CA GLU A 125 11.84 -2.75 -8.17
C GLU A 125 10.39 -2.83 -7.71
N HIS A 126 9.46 -2.46 -8.59
CA HIS A 126 8.04 -2.59 -8.35
C HIS A 126 7.30 -2.88 -9.65
N GLN A 127 6.21 -3.60 -9.56
CA GLN A 127 5.31 -3.89 -10.66
C GLN A 127 3.89 -4.05 -10.13
N GLY A 128 2.91 -3.65 -10.95
CA GLY A 128 1.51 -3.74 -10.56
C GLY A 128 0.59 -3.31 -11.68
N GLY A 129 -0.67 -3.10 -11.31
CA GLY A 129 -1.70 -2.56 -12.20
C GLY A 129 -2.54 -1.51 -11.50
N ASN A 130 -3.40 -0.87 -12.26
CA ASN A 130 -4.36 0.09 -11.74
C ASN A 130 -5.70 -0.03 -12.47
N MET A 131 -6.72 0.52 -11.83
CA MET A 131 -8.02 0.69 -12.46
C MET A 131 -8.72 1.94 -11.94
N HIS A 132 -9.63 2.45 -12.72
CA HIS A 132 -10.56 3.49 -12.28
C HIS A 132 -11.65 2.87 -11.41
N LEU A 133 -11.95 3.47 -10.27
CA LEU A 133 -13.02 3.01 -9.39
C LEU A 133 -14.38 3.04 -10.10
N PRO A 134 -15.23 2.04 -9.88
CA PRO A 134 -16.64 2.14 -10.27
C PRO A 134 -17.31 3.35 -9.59
N ALA A 135 -18.27 3.96 -10.25
CA ALA A 135 -19.00 5.07 -9.66
C ALA A 135 -19.95 4.61 -8.55
N PRO A 136 -20.11 5.35 -7.45
CA PRO A 136 -19.37 6.58 -7.13
C PRO A 136 -18.01 6.32 -6.48
N ALA A 137 -16.95 6.93 -6.97
CA ALA A 137 -15.58 6.72 -6.46
C ALA A 137 -15.39 7.07 -4.97
N ASP A 138 -16.26 7.86 -4.39
CA ASP A 138 -16.32 8.19 -2.96
C ASP A 138 -17.25 7.26 -2.16
N GLY A 139 -17.71 6.16 -2.76
CA GLY A 139 -18.51 5.12 -2.14
C GLY A 139 -17.68 4.11 -1.35
N PHE A 140 -18.37 3.08 -0.84
CA PHE A 140 -17.70 1.90 -0.31
C PHE A 140 -17.41 0.91 -1.43
N HIS A 141 -16.14 0.55 -1.57
CA HIS A 141 -15.66 -0.47 -2.49
C HIS A 141 -14.97 -1.60 -1.74
N THR A 142 -14.95 -2.79 -2.33
CA THR A 142 -14.22 -3.95 -1.80
C THR A 142 -12.91 -4.13 -2.58
N TYR A 143 -11.80 -3.93 -1.92
CA TYR A 143 -10.46 -4.10 -2.45
C TYR A 143 -9.92 -5.46 -2.06
N THR A 144 -9.37 -6.19 -3.03
CA THR A 144 -8.99 -7.59 -2.83
C THR A 144 -7.67 -7.92 -3.51
N VAL A 145 -6.85 -8.74 -2.85
CA VAL A 145 -5.79 -9.54 -3.48
C VAL A 145 -6.05 -11.01 -3.21
N GLU A 146 -5.97 -11.84 -4.23
CA GLU A 146 -5.86 -13.29 -4.13
C GLU A 146 -4.39 -13.66 -4.32
N TRP A 147 -3.77 -14.15 -3.26
CA TRP A 147 -2.35 -14.50 -3.22
C TRP A 147 -2.19 -16.00 -3.00
N SER A 148 -1.58 -16.66 -3.95
CA SER A 148 -1.22 -18.07 -3.92
C SER A 148 0.26 -18.25 -4.25
N ALA A 149 0.80 -19.43 -4.05
CA ALA A 149 2.18 -19.73 -4.42
C ALA A 149 2.39 -19.45 -5.92
N GLY A 150 3.24 -18.49 -6.21
CA GLY A 150 3.62 -18.09 -7.56
C GLY A 150 2.64 -17.21 -8.32
N ARG A 151 1.54 -16.73 -7.71
CA ARG A 151 0.58 -15.85 -8.39
C ARG A 151 -0.16 -14.93 -7.42
N MET A 152 -0.38 -13.70 -7.87
CA MET A 152 -1.24 -12.71 -7.22
C MET A 152 -2.19 -12.07 -8.23
N ASP A 153 -3.46 -11.92 -7.83
CA ASP A 153 -4.53 -11.32 -8.63
C ASP A 153 -5.22 -10.23 -7.82
N TRP A 154 -5.42 -9.05 -8.43
CA TRP A 154 -6.06 -7.90 -7.78
C TRP A 154 -7.45 -7.63 -8.32
N TYR A 155 -8.36 -7.24 -7.42
CA TYR A 155 -9.75 -6.97 -7.75
C TYR A 155 -10.26 -5.73 -7.00
N VAL A 156 -11.19 -5.00 -7.64
CA VAL A 156 -12.10 -4.04 -6.99
C VAL A 156 -13.53 -4.45 -7.28
N ASP A 157 -14.36 -4.58 -6.25
CA ASP A 157 -15.76 -5.02 -6.33
C ASP A 157 -15.95 -6.31 -7.14
N GLY A 158 -14.95 -7.20 -7.07
CA GLY A 158 -14.92 -8.45 -7.82
C GLY A 158 -14.48 -8.32 -9.29
N ILE A 159 -14.20 -7.11 -9.77
CA ILE A 159 -13.66 -6.86 -11.11
C ILE A 159 -12.14 -7.06 -11.04
N HIS A 160 -11.64 -8.05 -11.78
CA HIS A 160 -10.22 -8.32 -11.90
C HIS A 160 -9.53 -7.24 -12.76
N TYR A 161 -8.36 -6.76 -12.34
CA TYR A 161 -7.63 -5.74 -13.09
C TYR A 161 -6.12 -5.98 -13.24
N SER A 162 -5.53 -6.85 -12.44
CA SER A 162 -4.09 -7.11 -12.52
C SER A 162 -3.77 -8.53 -12.07
N THR A 163 -2.79 -9.16 -12.74
CA THR A 163 -2.17 -10.42 -12.33
C THR A 163 -0.66 -10.27 -12.42
N LEU A 164 0.04 -10.74 -11.40
CA LEU A 164 1.49 -10.95 -11.43
C LEU A 164 1.82 -12.40 -11.08
N THR A 165 2.84 -12.93 -11.73
CA THR A 165 3.32 -14.31 -11.56
C THR A 165 4.78 -14.34 -11.12
N GLN A 166 5.25 -15.45 -10.57
CA GLN A 166 6.57 -15.57 -9.94
C GLN A 166 7.75 -15.32 -10.86
N ASP A 167 7.58 -15.36 -12.17
CA ASP A 167 8.58 -14.97 -13.15
C ASP A 167 8.78 -13.45 -13.27
N GLN A 168 7.88 -12.67 -12.68
CA GLN A 168 7.88 -11.21 -12.69
C GLN A 168 8.43 -10.59 -11.40
N TRP A 169 8.77 -11.39 -10.39
CA TRP A 169 9.39 -10.91 -9.17
C TRP A 169 10.60 -11.76 -8.76
N PHE A 170 11.43 -11.21 -7.92
CA PHE A 170 12.64 -11.87 -7.42
C PHE A 170 13.11 -11.20 -6.12
N THR A 171 14.08 -11.79 -5.46
CA THR A 171 14.81 -11.12 -4.38
C THR A 171 16.31 -11.12 -4.62
N LYS A 172 16.96 -10.00 -4.38
CA LYS A 172 18.42 -9.86 -4.23
C LYS A 172 18.77 -10.01 -2.75
N ASN A 173 18.34 -11.11 -2.17
CA ASN A 173 18.42 -11.31 -0.73
C ASN A 173 19.83 -11.15 -0.17
N THR A 174 19.90 -10.81 1.10
CA THR A 174 21.14 -10.72 1.86
C THR A 174 21.24 -11.80 2.94
N LYS A 175 20.23 -12.71 3.02
CA LYS A 175 20.12 -13.77 4.01
C LYS A 175 19.57 -15.04 3.39
N GLY A 176 20.16 -16.18 3.70
CA GLY A 176 19.68 -17.50 3.29
C GLY A 176 19.65 -17.74 1.77
N THR A 177 19.04 -18.83 1.36
CA THR A 177 18.81 -19.19 -0.06
C THR A 177 17.34 -19.00 -0.37
N PRO A 178 16.96 -18.10 -1.29
CA PRO A 178 15.56 -17.88 -1.64
C PRO A 178 14.96 -19.09 -2.36
N GLY A 179 13.72 -19.43 -1.98
CA GLY A 179 12.89 -20.35 -2.74
C GLY A 179 12.34 -19.72 -4.02
N PRO A 180 11.68 -20.50 -4.89
CA PRO A 180 11.18 -20.01 -6.17
C PRO A 180 10.08 -18.96 -6.04
N GLY A 181 9.36 -18.91 -4.90
CA GLY A 181 8.31 -17.90 -4.61
C GLY A 181 8.82 -16.64 -3.93
N ALA A 182 10.12 -16.57 -3.59
CA ALA A 182 10.68 -15.44 -2.85
C ALA A 182 10.58 -14.11 -3.62
N PRO A 183 10.25 -13.01 -2.92
CA PRO A 183 10.12 -12.85 -1.48
C PRO A 183 8.71 -13.13 -0.92
N PHE A 184 7.75 -13.54 -1.77
CA PHE A 184 6.34 -13.68 -1.43
C PHE A 184 5.96 -15.13 -1.05
N ASP A 185 6.81 -15.80 -0.27
CA ASP A 185 6.65 -17.18 0.25
C ASP A 185 6.81 -17.23 1.78
N GLN A 186 6.67 -16.10 2.45
CA GLN A 186 6.79 -15.91 3.89
C GLN A 186 5.54 -15.21 4.46
N PRO A 187 5.33 -15.21 5.80
CA PRO A 187 4.19 -14.53 6.39
C PRO A 187 4.24 -13.01 6.27
N PHE A 188 3.11 -12.40 5.90
CA PHE A 188 2.90 -10.96 5.83
C PHE A 188 1.78 -10.52 6.77
N TYR A 189 1.89 -9.34 7.37
CA TYR A 189 0.86 -8.71 8.17
C TYR A 189 0.21 -7.54 7.45
N ILE A 190 -1.07 -7.30 7.75
CA ILE A 190 -1.88 -6.25 7.14
C ILE A 190 -1.58 -4.90 7.78
N ILE A 191 -1.62 -3.87 6.94
CA ILE A 191 -1.47 -2.47 7.30
C ILE A 191 -2.56 -1.65 6.61
N PHE A 192 -3.19 -0.76 7.38
CA PHE A 192 -4.01 0.33 6.86
C PHE A 192 -3.39 1.65 7.27
N ASN A 193 -3.30 2.61 6.36
CA ASN A 193 -2.95 3.97 6.70
C ASN A 193 -3.64 4.99 5.80
N LEU A 194 -3.77 6.20 6.35
CA LEU A 194 -4.04 7.40 5.58
C LEU A 194 -2.86 8.34 5.76
N ALA A 195 -1.99 8.39 4.75
CA ALA A 195 -0.87 9.32 4.71
C ALA A 195 -1.34 10.69 4.20
N VAL A 196 -0.65 11.74 4.65
CA VAL A 196 -0.86 13.12 4.22
C VAL A 196 0.42 13.62 3.57
N GLY A 197 0.33 14.06 2.31
CA GLY A 197 1.46 14.45 1.50
C GLY A 197 2.34 13.26 1.09
N GLY A 198 3.49 13.57 0.54
CA GLY A 198 4.47 12.61 0.03
C GLY A 198 4.85 12.91 -1.40
N LEU A 199 5.97 12.32 -1.84
CA LEU A 199 6.50 12.62 -3.18
C LEU A 199 5.52 12.27 -4.29
N TRP A 200 4.77 11.18 -4.12
CA TRP A 200 3.85 10.71 -5.15
C TRP A 200 2.61 11.60 -5.26
N PRO A 201 1.75 11.77 -4.23
CA PRO A 201 0.58 12.64 -4.36
C PRO A 201 0.92 14.11 -4.65
N GLU A 202 2.11 14.59 -4.24
CA GLU A 202 2.52 15.98 -4.47
C GLU A 202 3.02 16.23 -5.90
N ARG A 203 3.49 15.20 -6.62
CA ARG A 203 4.03 15.32 -7.97
C ARG A 203 2.98 15.15 -9.07
N GLU A 204 1.93 14.36 -8.81
CA GLU A 204 0.98 13.95 -9.84
C GLU A 204 0.20 15.11 -10.46
N ASN A 205 0.02 16.23 -9.74
CA ASN A 205 -0.71 17.38 -10.27
C ASN A 205 -0.12 18.73 -9.89
N ASP A 206 1.12 18.77 -9.40
CA ASP A 206 1.89 19.99 -9.05
C ASP A 206 1.20 20.94 -8.05
N VAL A 207 0.18 20.49 -7.33
CA VAL A 207 -0.64 21.35 -6.44
C VAL A 207 -0.26 21.23 -4.97
N GLY A 208 0.56 20.21 -4.61
CA GLY A 208 0.91 19.94 -3.20
C GLY A 208 -0.26 19.34 -2.41
N PHE A 209 -0.63 19.92 -1.27
CA PHE A 209 -1.77 19.50 -0.47
C PHE A 209 -2.54 20.70 0.11
N PHE A 210 -3.82 20.50 0.41
CA PHE A 210 -4.68 21.55 0.98
C PHE A 210 -4.84 21.38 2.49
N ALA A 211 -4.24 22.28 3.26
CA ALA A 211 -4.27 22.26 4.72
C ALA A 211 -5.66 22.45 5.34
N THR A 212 -6.57 23.08 4.63
CA THR A 212 -7.91 23.44 5.11
C THR A 212 -8.91 22.29 5.10
N ASP A 213 -8.58 21.18 4.45
CA ASP A 213 -9.51 20.07 4.23
C ASP A 213 -9.55 19.03 5.36
N PHE A 214 -8.84 19.26 6.46
CA PHE A 214 -8.72 18.31 7.57
C PHE A 214 -9.66 18.62 8.75
N PRO A 215 -10.12 17.60 9.49
CA PRO A 215 -9.71 16.18 9.44
C PRO A 215 -10.34 15.41 8.28
N LYS A 216 -9.69 14.31 7.87
CA LYS A 216 -10.19 13.34 6.88
C LYS A 216 -10.19 11.93 7.46
N ASP A 217 -11.16 11.14 7.04
CA ASP A 217 -11.36 9.78 7.51
C ASP A 217 -11.31 8.78 6.34
N MET A 218 -10.53 7.73 6.51
CA MET A 218 -10.65 6.50 5.76
C MET A 218 -11.52 5.54 6.57
N VAL A 219 -12.65 5.12 6.03
CA VAL A 219 -13.61 4.26 6.75
C VAL A 219 -13.43 2.83 6.30
N VAL A 220 -13.17 1.92 7.25
CA VAL A 220 -13.11 0.48 7.02
C VAL A 220 -14.35 -0.15 7.65
N ASP A 221 -15.23 -0.72 6.82
CA ASP A 221 -16.45 -1.41 7.24
C ASP A 221 -16.10 -2.79 7.81
N TRP A 222 -15.37 -3.60 7.02
CA TRP A 222 -14.87 -4.89 7.44
C TRP A 222 -13.58 -5.27 6.71
N VAL A 223 -12.86 -6.21 7.32
CA VAL A 223 -11.67 -6.88 6.75
C VAL A 223 -11.90 -8.38 6.86
N ARG A 224 -11.60 -9.13 5.82
CA ARG A 224 -11.72 -10.59 5.77
C ARG A 224 -10.49 -11.20 5.17
N VAL A 225 -10.06 -12.32 5.76
CA VAL A 225 -8.98 -13.15 5.24
C VAL A 225 -9.50 -14.57 5.11
N TYR A 226 -9.31 -15.16 3.92
CA TYR A 226 -9.72 -16.53 3.63
C TYR A 226 -8.52 -17.34 3.19
N LYS A 227 -8.46 -18.58 3.62
CA LYS A 227 -7.54 -19.58 3.08
C LYS A 227 -8.27 -20.51 2.12
N CYS A 228 -7.55 -21.02 1.13
CA CYS A 228 -8.07 -22.06 0.26
C CYS A 228 -8.34 -23.32 1.06
N ALA A 229 -9.60 -23.77 1.10
CA ALA A 229 -9.98 -24.96 1.86
C ALA A 229 -9.42 -26.26 1.28
N GLN A 230 -9.22 -26.29 -0.05
CA GLN A 230 -8.71 -27.47 -0.77
C GLN A 230 -7.18 -27.54 -0.76
N ASP A 231 -6.51 -26.38 -0.57
CA ASP A 231 -5.06 -26.26 -0.57
C ASP A 231 -4.64 -25.06 0.31
N PRO A 232 -4.67 -25.21 1.63
CA PRO A 232 -4.34 -24.14 2.55
C PRO A 232 -2.86 -23.76 2.58
N GLU A 233 -1.98 -24.63 2.05
CA GLU A 233 -0.54 -24.46 2.08
C GLU A 233 -0.02 -23.59 0.93
N THR A 234 -0.60 -23.71 -0.27
CA THR A 234 -0.15 -22.98 -1.44
C THR A 234 -1.22 -22.07 -2.04
N GLY A 235 -2.50 -22.33 -1.78
CA GLY A 235 -3.63 -21.61 -2.34
C GLY A 235 -3.88 -21.87 -3.82
N GLN A 236 -3.04 -22.64 -4.49
CA GLN A 236 -3.10 -22.85 -5.96
C GLN A 236 -4.39 -23.51 -6.42
N ALA A 237 -4.97 -24.42 -5.63
CA ALA A 237 -6.22 -25.08 -5.98
C ALA A 237 -7.45 -24.15 -6.00
N CYS A 238 -7.31 -22.93 -5.49
CA CYS A 238 -8.37 -21.91 -5.51
C CYS A 238 -8.15 -20.80 -6.55
N GLN A 239 -7.07 -20.87 -7.33
CA GLN A 239 -6.84 -19.93 -8.43
C GLN A 239 -7.98 -20.05 -9.45
N LYS A 240 -8.47 -18.90 -9.90
CA LYS A 240 -9.41 -18.85 -11.02
C LYS A 240 -8.63 -18.82 -12.32
N ASN A 241 -9.02 -19.68 -13.26
CA ASN A 241 -8.51 -19.68 -14.62
C ASN A 241 -9.03 -18.48 -15.40
#